data_61cda563da59d8eed375aa25abfa0bfa
#
_entry.id   61cda563da59d8eed375aa25abfa0bfa
#
_cell.length_a   1.000
_cell.length_b   1.000
_cell.length_c   1.000
_cell.angle_alpha   90.00
_cell.angle_beta   90.00
_cell.angle_gamma   90.00
#
_symmetry.space_group_name_H-M   'P 1'
#
loop_
_entity.id
_entity.type
_entity.pdbx_description
1 polymer ?
#
loop_
_entity_poly.entity_id
_entity_poly.type
_entity_poly.pdbx_seq_one_letter_code
_entity_poly.pdbx_strand_id
1 'polypeptide(L)'
;MLCSAFFTLHSSLFTSCSEENTTEEEFANWQERNEGTTDRWATRANSDWYRKILTYTKESSAQDLTNSDYIYVEQLEAGSGTESPIYTDTVRVSYRGRLIQSASYSEGYVFDQTYLNDFDWKTAGVADLAVSGVVDGFCTALLNMHKGDRWRVHIPYPLGYGSSSQSTIPAYSNLIFDIALQDFWHPGETHGEFKCR
;
A
#
# COMPACT_ATOMS: atom_id res chain seq x y z
N MET A 1 -64.03 -3.54 -52.42
CA MET A 1 -62.57 -3.76 -52.49
C MET A 1 -62.00 -3.30 -51.19
N LEU A 2 -61.73 -4.22 -50.32
CA LEU A 2 -61.08 -3.95 -48.97
C LEU A 2 -59.61 -3.91 -49.16
N CYS A 3 -58.98 -2.80 -48.75
CA CYS A 3 -57.56 -2.70 -48.66
C CYS A 3 -57.16 -2.82 -47.15
N SER A 4 -56.55 -3.97 -46.77
CA SER A 4 -56.15 -4.26 -45.42
C SER A 4 -54.76 -3.72 -45.24
N ALA A 5 -54.56 -2.75 -44.33
CA ALA A 5 -53.30 -2.21 -43.99
C ALA A 5 -52.67 -3.06 -42.81
N PHE A 6 -51.62 -3.74 -43.14
CA PHE A 6 -50.79 -4.44 -42.11
C PHE A 6 -49.92 -3.44 -41.31
N PHE A 7 -50.25 -3.26 -40.06
CA PHE A 7 -49.42 -2.50 -39.11
C PHE A 7 -48.39 -3.45 -38.53
N THR A 8 -47.16 -3.37 -38.96
CA THR A 8 -46.04 -4.08 -38.34
C THR A 8 -45.55 -3.30 -37.12
N LEU A 9 -45.82 -3.90 -35.95
CA LEU A 9 -45.33 -3.40 -34.65
C LEU A 9 -43.85 -3.74 -34.53
N HIS A 10 -42.97 -2.74 -34.66
CA HIS A 10 -41.55 -2.90 -34.35
C HIS A 10 -41.37 -2.78 -32.84
N SER A 11 -41.22 -3.93 -32.20
CA SER A 11 -40.78 -4.01 -30.82
C SER A 11 -39.27 -3.67 -30.76
N SER A 12 -38.92 -2.44 -30.41
CA SER A 12 -37.56 -2.06 -30.08
C SER A 12 -37.23 -2.66 -28.70
N LEU A 13 -36.46 -3.74 -28.71
CA LEU A 13 -35.79 -4.24 -27.53
C LEU A 13 -34.77 -3.19 -27.10
N PHE A 14 -35.09 -2.38 -26.12
CA PHE A 14 -34.10 -1.65 -25.35
C PHE A 14 -33.31 -2.67 -24.55
N THR A 15 -32.18 -3.04 -25.08
CA THR A 15 -31.13 -3.72 -24.27
C THR A 15 -30.62 -2.67 -23.30
N SER A 16 -31.19 -2.62 -22.11
CA SER A 16 -30.59 -1.94 -20.99
C SER A 16 -29.25 -2.63 -20.76
N CYS A 17 -28.15 -2.00 -21.16
CA CYS A 17 -26.86 -2.31 -20.56
C CYS A 17 -27.00 -1.94 -19.09
N SER A 18 -27.23 -2.92 -18.23
CA SER A 18 -26.96 -2.77 -16.82
C SER A 18 -25.47 -2.47 -16.72
N GLU A 19 -25.10 -1.30 -16.24
CA GLU A 19 -23.78 -1.06 -15.66
C GLU A 19 -23.72 -1.92 -14.39
N GLU A 20 -23.54 -3.24 -14.58
CA GLU A 20 -23.33 -4.17 -13.51
C GLU A 20 -21.96 -3.89 -12.93
N ASN A 21 -21.96 -3.29 -11.77
CA ASN A 21 -21.05 -3.41 -10.62
C ASN A 21 -19.63 -3.89 -10.93
N THR A 22 -18.91 -3.14 -11.76
CA THR A 22 -17.47 -3.38 -12.02
C THR A 22 -16.64 -3.38 -10.73
N THR A 23 -17.12 -2.71 -9.68
CA THR A 23 -16.46 -2.64 -8.37
C THR A 23 -16.58 -3.95 -7.58
N GLU A 24 -17.72 -4.67 -7.66
CA GLU A 24 -17.86 -5.98 -7.00
C GLU A 24 -17.01 -7.04 -7.68
N GLU A 25 -16.89 -7.04 -9.00
CA GLU A 25 -16.02 -7.93 -9.75
C GLU A 25 -14.53 -7.62 -9.47
N GLU A 26 -14.16 -6.35 -9.37
CA GLU A 26 -12.80 -5.88 -9.11
C GLU A 26 -12.26 -6.47 -7.79
N PHE A 27 -13.08 -6.47 -6.74
CA PHE A 27 -12.71 -6.90 -5.40
C PHE A 27 -13.37 -8.23 -4.99
N ALA A 28 -13.81 -9.06 -5.95
CA ALA A 28 -14.34 -10.40 -5.67
C ALA A 28 -13.30 -11.25 -4.90
N ASN A 29 -13.76 -11.93 -3.83
CA ASN A 29 -12.92 -12.74 -2.92
C ASN A 29 -11.70 -11.97 -2.39
N TRP A 30 -11.86 -10.66 -2.13
CA TRP A 30 -10.74 -9.77 -1.84
C TRP A 30 -9.95 -10.18 -0.61
N GLN A 31 -10.63 -10.56 0.49
CA GLN A 31 -9.97 -11.01 1.70
C GLN A 31 -9.11 -12.26 1.44
N GLU A 32 -9.67 -13.30 0.82
CA GLU A 32 -8.95 -14.53 0.49
C GLU A 32 -7.74 -14.28 -0.42
N ARG A 33 -7.90 -13.39 -1.42
CA ARG A 33 -6.82 -12.99 -2.32
C ARG A 33 -5.68 -12.30 -1.57
N ASN A 34 -6.00 -11.45 -0.59
CA ASN A 34 -5.02 -10.74 0.23
C ASN A 34 -4.31 -11.69 1.19
N GLU A 35 -5.03 -12.61 1.85
CA GLU A 35 -4.46 -13.66 2.71
C GLU A 35 -3.50 -14.55 1.91
N GLY A 36 -3.93 -15.09 0.78
CA GLY A 36 -3.07 -15.89 -0.09
C GLY A 36 -1.88 -15.11 -0.66
N THR A 37 -1.99 -13.79 -0.78
CA THR A 37 -0.86 -12.93 -1.18
C THR A 37 0.16 -12.81 -0.05
N THR A 38 -0.29 -12.66 1.20
CA THR A 38 0.58 -12.65 2.38
C THR A 38 1.40 -13.94 2.49
N ASP A 39 0.78 -15.11 2.26
CA ASP A 39 1.47 -16.40 2.28
C ASP A 39 2.53 -16.51 1.16
N ARG A 40 2.23 -15.97 -0.02
CA ARG A 40 3.24 -15.90 -1.11
C ARG A 40 4.41 -14.99 -0.75
N TRP A 41 4.18 -13.85 -0.09
CA TRP A 41 5.24 -12.99 0.40
C TRP A 41 6.11 -13.70 1.44
N ALA A 42 5.49 -14.40 2.39
CA ALA A 42 6.19 -15.16 3.41
C ALA A 42 7.08 -16.26 2.81
N THR A 43 6.59 -16.98 1.81
CA THR A 43 7.36 -18.03 1.12
C THR A 43 8.58 -17.46 0.39
N ARG A 44 8.51 -16.23 -0.14
CA ARG A 44 9.62 -15.58 -0.85
C ARG A 44 10.64 -14.92 0.06
N ALA A 45 10.26 -14.61 1.31
CA ALA A 45 11.09 -13.84 2.25
C ALA A 45 12.21 -14.68 2.88
N ASN A 46 13.25 -15.00 2.11
CA ASN A 46 14.36 -15.88 2.50
C ASN A 46 15.73 -15.39 2.03
N SER A 47 15.87 -14.12 1.68
CA SER A 47 17.10 -13.51 1.17
C SER A 47 17.34 -12.12 1.77
N ASP A 48 18.57 -11.63 1.71
CA ASP A 48 18.95 -10.32 2.29
C ASP A 48 18.20 -9.15 1.63
N TRP A 49 17.92 -9.27 0.33
CA TRP A 49 17.21 -8.24 -0.44
C TRP A 49 15.67 -8.33 -0.34
N TYR A 50 15.14 -9.51 0.09
CA TYR A 50 13.72 -9.72 0.34
C TYR A 50 13.55 -10.49 1.65
N ARG A 51 13.22 -9.79 2.72
CA ARG A 51 13.16 -10.32 4.07
C ARG A 51 11.86 -9.98 4.78
N LYS A 52 11.55 -10.70 5.85
CA LYS A 52 10.44 -10.38 6.74
C LYS A 52 10.95 -9.71 8.01
N ILE A 53 10.19 -8.74 8.52
CA ILE A 53 10.46 -8.03 9.77
C ILE A 53 9.20 -8.17 10.63
N LEU A 54 9.37 -8.65 11.87
CA LEU A 54 8.26 -8.75 12.83
C LEU A 54 7.75 -7.35 13.17
N THR A 55 6.42 -7.20 13.27
CA THR A 55 5.82 -5.93 13.68
C THR A 55 6.36 -5.50 15.05
N TYR A 56 6.60 -4.20 15.22
CA TYR A 56 7.12 -3.61 16.46
C TYR A 56 6.20 -3.84 17.67
N THR A 57 4.95 -4.20 17.45
CA THR A 57 3.94 -4.45 18.48
C THR A 57 4.00 -5.86 19.07
N LYS A 58 4.84 -6.76 18.52
CA LYS A 58 4.95 -8.15 18.95
C LYS A 58 6.38 -8.55 19.33
N GLU A 59 6.46 -9.48 20.28
CA GLU A 59 7.73 -10.06 20.73
C GLU A 59 8.09 -11.29 19.89
N SER A 60 9.37 -11.44 19.56
CA SER A 60 9.87 -12.61 18.79
C SER A 60 9.70 -13.95 19.50
N SER A 61 9.50 -13.92 20.82
CA SER A 61 9.25 -15.08 21.68
C SER A 61 7.80 -15.55 21.69
N ALA A 62 6.87 -14.81 21.08
CA ALA A 62 5.45 -15.18 21.01
C ALA A 62 5.30 -16.49 20.22
N GLN A 63 4.44 -17.41 20.72
CA GLN A 63 4.27 -18.75 20.15
C GLN A 63 3.19 -18.83 19.06
N ASP A 64 2.40 -17.79 18.91
CA ASP A 64 1.24 -17.70 18.02
C ASP A 64 1.47 -16.79 16.82
N LEU A 65 2.73 -16.56 16.44
CA LEU A 65 3.08 -15.71 15.30
C LEU A 65 2.63 -16.35 13.98
N THR A 66 1.98 -15.54 13.16
CA THR A 66 1.49 -15.89 11.82
C THR A 66 2.21 -15.10 10.74
N ASN A 67 2.02 -15.42 9.48
CA ASN A 67 2.58 -14.64 8.37
C ASN A 67 2.08 -13.18 8.37
N SER A 68 0.91 -12.91 8.94
CA SER A 68 0.34 -11.55 9.02
C SER A 68 0.96 -10.67 10.11
N ASP A 69 1.85 -11.21 10.96
CA ASP A 69 2.54 -10.46 12.00
C ASP A 69 3.86 -9.85 11.53
N TYR A 70 4.20 -10.05 10.26
CA TYR A 70 5.41 -9.54 9.65
C TYR A 70 5.09 -8.60 8.50
N ILE A 71 5.92 -7.57 8.31
CA ILE A 71 6.04 -6.89 7.03
C ILE A 71 7.07 -7.61 6.16
N TYR A 72 6.93 -7.50 4.85
CA TYR A 72 7.85 -8.09 3.89
C TYR A 72 8.52 -6.98 3.10
N VAL A 73 9.85 -6.95 3.12
CA VAL A 73 10.64 -5.82 2.64
C VAL A 73 11.52 -6.22 1.49
N GLU A 74 11.38 -5.50 0.38
CA GLU A 74 12.30 -5.51 -0.74
C GLU A 74 13.14 -4.24 -0.67
N GLN A 75 14.46 -4.39 -0.47
CA GLN A 75 15.37 -3.26 -0.42
C GLN A 75 15.71 -2.80 -1.83
N LEU A 76 15.18 -1.65 -2.24
CA LEU A 76 15.41 -1.07 -3.57
C LEU A 76 16.72 -0.29 -3.62
N GLU A 77 17.02 0.48 -2.58
CA GLU A 77 18.25 1.25 -2.43
C GLU A 77 18.67 1.25 -0.96
N ALA A 78 19.98 1.13 -0.70
CA ALA A 78 20.55 1.23 0.64
C ALA A 78 21.04 2.65 0.89
N GLY A 79 20.59 3.25 1.99
CA GLY A 79 21.06 4.52 2.48
C GLY A 79 22.45 4.46 3.10
N SER A 80 22.99 5.61 3.44
CA SER A 80 24.27 5.74 4.16
C SER A 80 24.09 6.11 5.65
N GLY A 81 22.84 6.29 6.10
CA GLY A 81 22.53 6.56 7.50
C GLY A 81 22.89 5.36 8.38
N THR A 82 23.18 5.60 9.65
CA THR A 82 23.52 4.58 10.65
C THR A 82 22.49 4.49 11.77
N GLU A 83 21.55 5.43 11.82
CA GLU A 83 20.51 5.54 12.83
C GLU A 83 19.13 5.38 12.17
N SER A 84 18.22 4.75 12.89
CA SER A 84 16.81 4.60 12.50
C SER A 84 15.94 5.53 13.33
N PRO A 85 14.81 6.00 12.77
CA PRO A 85 13.81 6.74 13.55
C PRO A 85 13.34 5.92 14.77
N ILE A 86 12.92 6.62 15.81
CA ILE A 86 12.19 6.03 16.95
C ILE A 86 10.70 6.39 16.88
N TYR A 87 9.87 5.72 17.66
CA TYR A 87 8.41 5.81 17.62
C TYR A 87 7.87 7.24 17.79
N THR A 88 8.59 8.09 18.54
CA THR A 88 8.20 9.49 18.81
C THR A 88 8.69 10.49 17.79
N ASP A 89 9.45 10.06 16.80
CA ASP A 89 10.05 10.95 15.82
C ASP A 89 9.05 11.42 14.75
N THR A 90 9.45 12.50 14.08
CA THR A 90 8.89 12.92 12.81
C THR A 90 9.84 12.52 11.70
N VAL A 91 9.33 11.88 10.66
CA VAL A 91 10.10 11.47 9.47
C VAL A 91 9.69 12.29 8.26
N ARG A 92 10.64 12.56 7.38
CA ARG A 92 10.40 13.07 6.03
C ARG A 92 10.57 11.94 5.04
N VAL A 93 9.51 11.62 4.33
CA VAL A 93 9.46 10.51 3.39
C VAL A 93 8.90 10.93 2.04
N SER A 94 9.39 10.30 0.98
CA SER A 94 8.65 10.19 -0.28
C SER A 94 8.06 8.79 -0.35
N TYR A 95 6.78 8.67 -0.72
CA TYR A 95 6.15 7.36 -0.79
C TYR A 95 5.10 7.27 -1.89
N ARG A 96 4.81 6.01 -2.28
CA ARG A 96 3.67 5.63 -3.11
C ARG A 96 3.04 4.37 -2.53
N GLY A 97 1.76 4.48 -2.14
CA GLY A 97 0.96 3.39 -1.60
C GLY A 97 0.01 2.84 -2.65
N ARG A 98 -0.03 1.51 -2.79
CA ARG A 98 -0.94 0.80 -3.70
C ARG A 98 -1.51 -0.46 -3.08
N LEU A 99 -2.63 -0.90 -3.61
CA LEU A 99 -3.23 -2.19 -3.30
C LEU A 99 -2.49 -3.32 -4.04
N ILE A 100 -2.81 -4.57 -3.71
CA ILE A 100 -2.41 -5.70 -4.55
C ILE A 100 -3.07 -5.60 -5.93
N GLN A 101 -2.52 -6.29 -6.92
CA GLN A 101 -3.02 -6.35 -8.29
C GLN A 101 -4.49 -6.82 -8.34
N SER A 102 -5.26 -6.22 -9.21
CA SER A 102 -6.66 -6.53 -9.45
C SER A 102 -6.98 -6.52 -10.94
N ALA A 103 -8.23 -6.79 -11.33
CA ALA A 103 -8.59 -6.97 -12.74
C ALA A 103 -8.26 -5.73 -13.59
N SER A 104 -8.57 -4.53 -13.09
CA SER A 104 -8.35 -3.27 -13.80
C SER A 104 -6.97 -2.65 -13.52
N TYR A 105 -6.27 -3.11 -12.49
CA TYR A 105 -4.98 -2.54 -12.03
C TYR A 105 -3.92 -3.62 -11.90
N SER A 106 -3.20 -3.89 -12.98
CA SER A 106 -2.14 -4.93 -13.03
C SER A 106 -0.99 -4.68 -12.06
N GLU A 107 -0.69 -3.40 -11.74
CA GLU A 107 0.33 -3.00 -10.77
C GLU A 107 -0.25 -2.65 -9.40
N GLY A 108 -1.56 -2.83 -9.22
CA GLY A 108 -2.30 -2.38 -8.05
C GLY A 108 -2.76 -0.93 -8.13
N TYR A 109 -3.96 -0.65 -7.61
CA TYR A 109 -4.51 0.70 -7.54
C TYR A 109 -3.68 1.58 -6.60
N VAL A 110 -3.18 2.72 -7.10
CA VAL A 110 -2.46 3.71 -6.28
C VAL A 110 -3.49 4.54 -5.51
N PHE A 111 -3.49 4.41 -4.19
CA PHE A 111 -4.45 5.11 -3.33
C PHE A 111 -3.88 6.39 -2.71
N ASP A 112 -2.55 6.48 -2.57
CA ASP A 112 -1.88 7.66 -2.00
C ASP A 112 -0.42 7.75 -2.46
N GLN A 113 0.09 8.95 -2.68
CA GLN A 113 1.47 9.15 -3.13
C GLN A 113 1.93 10.61 -2.98
N THR A 114 3.23 10.79 -2.78
CA THR A 114 3.88 12.11 -2.77
C THR A 114 4.48 12.50 -4.12
N TYR A 115 4.64 11.56 -5.07
CA TYR A 115 5.22 11.79 -6.40
C TYR A 115 4.44 11.02 -7.48
N LEU A 116 4.35 11.59 -8.70
CA LEU A 116 3.53 11.04 -9.80
C LEU A 116 4.32 10.18 -10.79
N ASN A 117 5.55 10.58 -11.10
CA ASN A 117 6.41 9.94 -12.10
C ASN A 117 7.27 8.83 -11.47
N ASP A 118 8.33 8.42 -12.17
CA ASP A 118 9.38 7.61 -11.57
C ASP A 118 10.03 8.34 -10.40
N PHE A 119 10.42 7.56 -9.40
CA PHE A 119 11.04 8.13 -8.20
C PHE A 119 12.41 8.72 -8.52
N ASP A 120 12.64 9.94 -8.06
CA ASP A 120 13.94 10.62 -8.09
C ASP A 120 14.12 11.39 -6.77
N TRP A 121 15.25 11.18 -6.09
CA TRP A 121 15.55 11.76 -4.77
C TRP A 121 15.50 13.28 -4.73
N LYS A 122 15.73 13.95 -5.87
CA LYS A 122 15.80 15.43 -5.94
C LYS A 122 14.46 16.07 -6.26
N THR A 123 13.58 15.35 -6.94
CA THR A 123 12.35 15.93 -7.51
C THR A 123 11.09 15.30 -6.93
N ALA A 124 11.19 14.15 -6.24
CA ALA A 124 10.05 13.53 -5.59
C ALA A 124 9.49 14.44 -4.48
N GLY A 125 8.18 14.62 -4.47
CA GLY A 125 7.50 15.29 -3.36
C GLY A 125 7.71 14.53 -2.05
N VAL A 126 7.61 15.24 -0.93
CA VAL A 126 7.82 14.70 0.42
C VAL A 126 6.62 14.98 1.32
N ALA A 127 6.46 14.16 2.34
CA ALA A 127 5.55 14.38 3.45
C ALA A 127 6.30 14.24 4.77
N ASP A 128 5.97 15.09 5.74
CA ASP A 128 6.46 14.98 7.11
C ASP A 128 5.38 14.25 7.92
N LEU A 129 5.71 13.07 8.49
CA LEU A 129 4.80 12.18 9.18
C LEU A 129 5.33 11.86 10.58
N ALA A 130 4.46 11.86 11.59
CA ALA A 130 4.80 11.27 12.88
C ALA A 130 4.90 9.74 12.73
N VAL A 131 5.98 9.12 13.20
CA VAL A 131 6.16 7.66 13.15
C VAL A 131 5.01 6.95 13.86
N SER A 132 4.51 7.51 14.96
CA SER A 132 3.36 6.99 15.71
C SER A 132 2.00 7.23 15.05
N GLY A 133 1.94 8.01 13.98
CA GLY A 133 0.70 8.42 13.30
C GLY A 133 0.34 7.60 12.07
N VAL A 134 1.17 6.61 11.70
CA VAL A 134 0.95 5.75 10.53
C VAL A 134 0.53 4.34 10.95
N VAL A 135 0.05 3.52 10.00
CA VAL A 135 -0.33 2.13 10.26
C VAL A 135 0.86 1.29 10.74
N ASP A 136 0.61 0.26 11.55
CA ASP A 136 1.65 -0.53 12.24
C ASP A 136 2.73 -1.07 11.30
N GLY A 137 2.35 -1.53 10.13
CA GLY A 137 3.30 -2.04 9.14
C GLY A 137 4.22 -0.95 8.57
N PHE A 138 3.70 0.25 8.34
CA PHE A 138 4.49 1.40 7.88
C PHE A 138 5.42 1.88 9.01
N CYS A 139 4.90 1.98 10.24
CA CYS A 139 5.68 2.28 11.45
C CYS A 139 6.82 1.28 11.61
N THR A 140 6.54 -0.03 11.52
CA THR A 140 7.57 -1.08 11.59
C THR A 140 8.67 -0.88 10.57
N ALA A 141 8.33 -0.51 9.33
CA ALA A 141 9.32 -0.21 8.30
C ALA A 141 10.21 0.97 8.71
N LEU A 142 9.63 2.10 9.12
CA LEU A 142 10.36 3.30 9.52
C LEU A 142 11.33 3.04 10.68
N LEU A 143 10.92 2.27 11.68
CA LEU A 143 11.76 1.90 12.83
C LEU A 143 12.99 1.05 12.47
N ASN A 144 13.03 0.50 11.24
CA ASN A 144 14.10 -0.34 10.73
C ASN A 144 14.84 0.26 9.52
N MET A 145 14.36 1.38 8.97
CA MET A 145 15.01 2.09 7.87
C MET A 145 16.08 3.05 8.36
N HIS A 146 17.10 3.27 7.53
CA HIS A 146 18.08 4.32 7.72
C HIS A 146 17.87 5.46 6.72
N LYS A 147 18.35 6.66 7.07
CA LYS A 147 18.32 7.80 6.14
C LYS A 147 18.98 7.47 4.82
N GLY A 148 18.26 7.69 3.72
CA GLY A 148 18.65 7.37 2.36
C GLY A 148 18.23 5.97 1.90
N ASP A 149 17.61 5.16 2.75
CA ASP A 149 17.00 3.90 2.34
C ASP A 149 15.78 4.15 1.46
N ARG A 150 15.62 3.28 0.46
CA ARG A 150 14.39 3.14 -0.30
C ARG A 150 13.97 1.69 -0.31
N TRP A 151 12.79 1.42 0.24
CA TRP A 151 12.24 0.08 0.38
C TRP A 151 10.88 -0.03 -0.29
N ARG A 152 10.60 -1.21 -0.84
CA ARG A 152 9.23 -1.65 -1.09
C ARG A 152 8.77 -2.49 0.08
N VAL A 153 7.71 -2.04 0.74
CA VAL A 153 7.20 -2.65 1.96
C VAL A 153 5.82 -3.23 1.67
N HIS A 154 5.69 -4.53 1.84
CA HIS A 154 4.45 -5.26 1.69
C HIS A 154 3.86 -5.48 3.10
N ILE A 155 2.70 -4.92 3.33
CA ILE A 155 2.05 -4.86 4.64
C ILE A 155 0.77 -5.71 4.59
N PRO A 156 0.69 -6.84 5.32
CA PRO A 156 -0.57 -7.57 5.48
C PRO A 156 -1.65 -6.69 6.08
N TYR A 157 -2.90 -6.91 5.71
CA TYR A 157 -4.02 -6.05 6.12
C TYR A 157 -4.17 -5.87 7.65
N PRO A 158 -3.85 -6.87 8.53
CA PRO A 158 -3.92 -6.64 9.97
C PRO A 158 -2.94 -5.58 10.50
N LEU A 159 -1.83 -5.36 9.79
CA LEU A 159 -0.85 -4.30 10.09
C LEU A 159 -1.12 -3.01 9.30
N GLY A 160 -2.20 -2.98 8.52
CA GLY A 160 -2.72 -1.84 7.78
C GLY A 160 -4.02 -1.33 8.41
N TYR A 161 -5.11 -1.34 7.64
CA TYR A 161 -6.44 -0.88 8.09
C TYR A 161 -7.36 -2.01 8.57
N GLY A 162 -6.87 -3.24 8.62
CA GLY A 162 -7.62 -4.40 9.12
C GLY A 162 -8.88 -4.69 8.32
N SER A 163 -9.97 -4.92 9.03
CA SER A 163 -11.30 -5.14 8.46
C SER A 163 -12.08 -3.85 8.15
N SER A 164 -11.44 -2.69 8.29
CA SER A 164 -12.06 -1.39 8.03
C SER A 164 -11.74 -0.92 6.62
N SER A 165 -12.75 -0.44 5.88
CA SER A 165 -12.53 0.25 4.62
C SER A 165 -12.14 1.71 4.87
N GLN A 166 -11.28 2.24 4.01
CA GLN A 166 -11.00 3.67 3.89
C GLN A 166 -11.56 4.17 2.56
N SER A 167 -11.51 5.46 2.28
CA SER A 167 -12.13 6.08 1.10
C SER A 167 -11.98 5.27 -0.20
N THR A 168 -10.75 4.87 -0.52
CA THR A 168 -10.40 4.13 -1.76
C THR A 168 -9.75 2.77 -1.50
N ILE A 169 -9.70 2.35 -0.23
CA ILE A 169 -9.08 1.11 0.22
C ILE A 169 -10.19 0.21 0.78
N PRO A 170 -10.54 -0.90 0.11
CA PRO A 170 -11.49 -1.87 0.64
C PRO A 170 -11.02 -2.49 1.95
N ALA A 171 -11.95 -2.97 2.78
CA ALA A 171 -11.62 -3.77 3.95
C ALA A 171 -10.73 -4.97 3.58
N TYR A 172 -9.90 -5.43 4.49
CA TYR A 172 -8.98 -6.56 4.30
C TYR A 172 -7.93 -6.35 3.19
N SER A 173 -7.58 -5.10 2.88
CA SER A 173 -6.58 -4.79 1.86
C SER A 173 -5.16 -4.85 2.41
N ASN A 174 -4.33 -5.70 1.83
CA ASN A 174 -2.89 -5.59 1.96
C ASN A 174 -2.41 -4.31 1.26
N LEU A 175 -1.40 -3.68 1.84
CA LEU A 175 -0.84 -2.45 1.32
C LEU A 175 0.58 -2.69 0.81
N ILE A 176 0.93 -2.06 -0.29
CA ILE A 176 2.29 -2.08 -0.83
C ILE A 176 2.76 -0.63 -0.91
N PHE A 177 3.80 -0.31 -0.15
CA PHE A 177 4.39 1.03 -0.17
C PHE A 177 5.82 1.00 -0.72
N ASP A 178 6.11 1.84 -1.68
CA ASP A 178 7.47 2.25 -1.98
C ASP A 178 7.78 3.45 -1.09
N ILE A 179 8.72 3.33 -0.16
CA ILE A 179 9.08 4.35 0.84
C ILE A 179 10.54 4.74 0.65
N ALA A 180 10.83 6.03 0.55
CA ALA A 180 12.17 6.58 0.59
C ALA A 180 12.30 7.48 1.82
N LEU A 181 13.15 7.11 2.79
CA LEU A 181 13.39 7.89 4.01
C LEU A 181 14.41 8.99 3.73
N GLN A 182 13.92 10.23 3.62
CA GLN A 182 14.73 11.41 3.31
C GLN A 182 15.47 11.92 4.54
N ASP A 183 14.75 12.06 5.67
CA ASP A 183 15.28 12.56 6.93
C ASP A 183 14.36 12.20 8.11
N PHE A 184 14.82 12.43 9.34
CA PHE A 184 13.99 12.34 10.53
C PHE A 184 14.54 13.23 11.66
N TRP A 185 13.70 13.53 12.66
CA TRP A 185 13.98 14.40 13.78
C TRP A 185 13.38 13.87 15.06
N HIS A 186 14.14 13.96 16.14
CA HIS A 186 13.67 13.65 17.48
C HIS A 186 12.76 14.77 18.03
N PRO A 187 11.90 14.48 19.00
CA PRO A 187 11.06 15.49 19.63
C PRO A 187 11.88 16.67 20.19
N GLY A 188 11.50 17.88 19.81
CA GLY A 188 12.17 19.11 20.22
C GLY A 188 13.32 19.57 19.31
N GLU A 189 13.69 18.80 18.31
CA GLU A 189 14.62 19.24 17.28
C GLU A 189 13.89 20.09 16.23
N THR A 190 14.60 21.12 15.73
CA THR A 190 14.10 21.95 14.63
C THR A 190 14.58 21.36 13.30
N HIS A 191 13.64 20.97 12.46
CA HIS A 191 13.95 20.53 11.09
C HIS A 191 14.05 21.74 10.14
N GLY A 192 15.08 21.74 9.32
CA GLY A 192 15.22 22.76 8.27
C GLY A 192 14.16 22.61 7.17
N GLU A 193 13.80 23.75 6.54
CA GLU A 193 12.97 23.73 5.35
C GLU A 193 13.63 22.88 4.25
N PHE A 194 12.82 22.11 3.51
CA PHE A 194 13.29 21.36 2.34
C PHE A 194 13.78 22.36 1.28
N LYS A 195 15.09 22.43 1.09
CA LYS A 195 15.67 23.19 0.00
C LYS A 195 15.92 22.23 -1.16
N CYS A 196 15.10 22.31 -2.20
CA CYS A 196 15.43 21.71 -3.49
C CYS A 196 16.81 22.22 -3.92
N ARG A 197 17.78 21.36 -4.07
CA ARG A 197 19.11 21.66 -4.59
C ARG A 197 19.17 21.42 -6.08
#